data_20207b40089e5c358a39eb9107ad7fce
#
_entry.id   20207b40089e5c358a39eb9107ad7fce
#
_cell.length_a   1.000
_cell.length_b   1.000
_cell.length_c   1.000
_cell.angle_alpha   90.00
_cell.angle_beta   90.00
_cell.angle_gamma   90.00
#
_symmetry.space_group_name_H-M   'P 1'
#
loop_
_entity.id
_entity.type
_entity.pdbx_description
1 polymer ?
#
loop_
_entity_poly.entity_id
_entity_poly.type
_entity_poly.pdbx_seq_one_letter_code
_entity_poly.pdbx_strand_id
1 'polypeptide(L)'
;MDDLRARGVSGISFGEVIVATWHPFETQVMEAIRDSGLELQMIFNKDAVMVLPPGVNKMTGLCTALEELKLSPHNVAAVGDAENDHAFLESCECSVAVENAIAALKERADFVTQGSRGTGVVELIDKLIENDLSDLAAGLRGEPILIGKANGQCIGLARYGRNVLVCGQSGSGKSTLVTGLLERIMDMKYQICLIDPEGDYENLAGCRIVGDEKNAPSIKQLKQALEDPTEQAIVNLVAVPTSERPDCFASLVAEIQELRIRTGRPHWLVIDEAHHVLPTDWAPSSPELTDQLSNVLLITVHPGHVSPSALSKINTVIVVGREPKAILDEFAMNIHVASPEAPTSDLDRGEALVWFRDEDRVIPRLKAEPCRNEHHRHRRKYAEGELEPERSFYFTGPEAAMNLRAQNLNTFIQLAEGVDQETWSYHLKRGDYSNWLRGALKDPELADQIQNIETDEGASTGESRKRIKELILQKYTAPA
;
A
#
# COMPACT_ATOMS: atom_id res chain seq x y z
N MET A 1 5.92 -12.65 -49.92
CA MET A 1 6.89 -11.75 -50.58
C MET A 1 6.77 -11.77 -52.09
N ASP A 2 6.86 -12.93 -52.72
CA ASP A 2 6.74 -13.02 -54.16
C ASP A 2 5.36 -12.62 -54.68
N ASP A 3 4.31 -12.83 -53.91
CA ASP A 3 2.96 -12.38 -54.22
C ASP A 3 2.89 -10.83 -54.19
N LEU A 4 3.51 -10.16 -53.25
CA LEU A 4 3.57 -8.70 -53.23
C LEU A 4 4.30 -8.12 -54.45
N ARG A 5 5.42 -8.73 -54.84
CA ARG A 5 6.16 -8.35 -56.05
C ARG A 5 5.30 -8.57 -57.31
N ALA A 6 4.59 -9.70 -57.37
CA ALA A 6 3.68 -9.99 -58.48
C ALA A 6 2.54 -9.01 -58.60
N ARG A 7 2.10 -8.39 -57.51
CA ARG A 7 1.10 -7.30 -57.43
C ARG A 7 1.68 -5.90 -57.69
N GLY A 8 2.96 -5.82 -58.08
CA GLY A 8 3.61 -4.55 -58.41
C GLY A 8 4.07 -3.73 -57.22
N VAL A 9 4.09 -4.29 -56.00
CA VAL A 9 4.60 -3.61 -54.81
C VAL A 9 6.10 -3.46 -54.94
N SER A 10 6.60 -2.22 -54.76
CA SER A 10 8.03 -1.90 -54.78
C SER A 10 8.50 -1.44 -53.44
N GLY A 11 9.83 -1.30 -53.23
CA GLY A 11 10.42 -0.87 -52.00
C GLY A 11 10.19 -1.82 -50.83
N ILE A 12 10.05 -3.11 -51.08
CA ILE A 12 9.82 -4.13 -50.06
C ILE A 12 11.09 -4.37 -49.27
N SER A 13 11.01 -4.22 -47.97
CA SER A 13 12.03 -4.62 -46.99
C SER A 13 11.48 -5.71 -46.07
N PHE A 14 12.37 -6.51 -45.49
CA PHE A 14 11.97 -7.56 -44.56
C PHE A 14 13.01 -7.76 -43.46
N GLY A 15 12.50 -8.04 -42.26
CA GLY A 15 13.26 -8.54 -41.14
C GLY A 15 12.86 -9.97 -40.80
N GLU A 16 13.17 -10.44 -39.62
CA GLU A 16 12.85 -11.80 -39.17
C GLU A 16 11.34 -12.05 -39.09
N VAL A 17 10.58 -11.06 -38.63
CA VAL A 17 9.13 -11.15 -38.34
C VAL A 17 8.31 -10.06 -39.03
N ILE A 18 8.93 -9.18 -39.81
CA ILE A 18 8.30 -8.02 -40.43
C ILE A 18 8.53 -7.96 -41.92
N VAL A 19 7.49 -7.63 -42.67
CA VAL A 19 7.60 -7.22 -44.08
C VAL A 19 7.10 -5.77 -44.16
N ALA A 20 7.85 -4.90 -44.79
CA ALA A 20 7.48 -3.49 -44.89
C ALA A 20 7.57 -2.98 -46.34
N THR A 21 6.69 -2.03 -46.67
CA THR A 21 6.72 -1.27 -47.92
C THR A 21 6.26 0.17 -47.62
N TRP A 22 5.98 0.97 -48.60
CA TRP A 22 5.64 2.37 -48.48
C TRP A 22 4.27 2.67 -49.11
N HIS A 23 3.65 3.77 -48.75
CA HIS A 23 2.54 4.35 -49.46
C HIS A 23 2.92 4.52 -50.98
N PRO A 24 2.03 4.22 -51.96
CA PRO A 24 0.60 3.94 -51.81
C PRO A 24 0.23 2.46 -52.01
N PHE A 25 0.98 1.51 -51.42
CA PHE A 25 0.78 0.07 -51.67
C PHE A 25 -0.13 -0.63 -50.64
N GLU A 26 -0.89 0.11 -49.81
CA GLU A 26 -1.73 -0.46 -48.73
C GLU A 26 -2.76 -1.44 -49.25
N THR A 27 -3.42 -1.09 -50.36
CA THR A 27 -4.47 -1.94 -50.96
C THR A 27 -3.89 -3.27 -51.40
N GLN A 28 -2.77 -3.27 -52.10
CA GLN A 28 -2.11 -4.46 -52.60
C GLN A 28 -1.61 -5.34 -51.42
N VAL A 29 -1.11 -4.75 -50.36
CA VAL A 29 -0.71 -5.45 -49.14
C VAL A 29 -1.91 -6.10 -48.48
N MET A 30 -3.04 -5.38 -48.31
CA MET A 30 -4.26 -5.91 -47.72
C MET A 30 -4.85 -7.07 -48.52
N GLU A 31 -4.86 -6.98 -49.87
CA GLU A 31 -5.29 -8.05 -50.74
C GLU A 31 -4.38 -9.27 -50.61
N ALA A 32 -3.06 -9.08 -50.56
CA ALA A 32 -2.12 -10.17 -50.39
C ALA A 32 -2.30 -10.90 -49.05
N ILE A 33 -2.54 -10.14 -47.94
CA ILE A 33 -2.86 -10.75 -46.63
C ILE A 33 -4.14 -11.59 -46.73
N ARG A 34 -5.24 -11.00 -47.28
CA ARG A 34 -6.52 -11.71 -47.46
C ARG A 34 -6.35 -13.01 -48.26
N ASP A 35 -5.67 -12.92 -49.41
CA ASP A 35 -5.54 -14.05 -50.34
C ASP A 35 -4.56 -15.10 -49.81
N SER A 36 -3.65 -14.77 -48.91
CA SER A 36 -2.74 -15.72 -48.26
C SER A 36 -3.44 -16.62 -47.23
N GLY A 37 -4.63 -16.20 -46.73
CA GLY A 37 -5.33 -16.91 -45.65
C GLY A 37 -4.59 -16.92 -44.34
N LEU A 38 -3.58 -16.07 -44.16
CA LEU A 38 -2.81 -15.92 -42.92
C LEU A 38 -3.39 -14.83 -42.04
N GLU A 39 -3.37 -15.06 -40.72
CA GLU A 39 -3.65 -14.04 -39.76
C GLU A 39 -2.43 -13.13 -39.63
N LEU A 40 -2.47 -11.96 -40.28
CA LEU A 40 -1.43 -10.95 -40.25
C LEU A 40 -2.09 -9.60 -39.94
N GLN A 41 -1.35 -8.76 -39.21
CA GLN A 41 -1.75 -7.38 -38.92
C GLN A 41 -0.98 -6.39 -39.81
N MET A 42 -1.64 -5.33 -40.22
CA MET A 42 -1.01 -4.20 -40.91
C MET A 42 -0.92 -3.01 -39.96
N ILE A 43 0.28 -2.46 -39.82
CA ILE A 43 0.58 -1.31 -38.94
C ILE A 43 1.19 -0.22 -39.81
N PHE A 44 0.79 1.01 -39.55
CA PHE A 44 1.34 2.21 -40.18
C PHE A 44 2.40 2.85 -39.31
N ASN A 45 3.39 3.45 -39.96
CA ASN A 45 4.37 4.32 -39.36
C ASN A 45 4.62 5.45 -40.37
N LYS A 46 3.83 6.52 -40.28
CA LYS A 46 3.77 7.60 -41.29
C LYS A 46 3.50 7.01 -42.69
N ASP A 47 4.44 7.11 -43.60
CA ASP A 47 4.30 6.58 -44.96
C ASP A 47 4.67 5.08 -45.10
N ALA A 48 5.19 4.45 -44.05
CA ALA A 48 5.54 3.05 -44.07
C ALA A 48 4.34 2.15 -43.77
N VAL A 49 4.21 1.07 -44.52
CA VAL A 49 3.19 0.01 -44.37
C VAL A 49 3.89 -1.25 -43.90
N MET A 50 3.64 -1.69 -42.70
CA MET A 50 4.30 -2.84 -42.09
C MET A 50 3.33 -3.98 -41.86
N VAL A 51 3.73 -5.21 -42.20
CA VAL A 51 2.98 -6.45 -41.98
C VAL A 51 3.73 -7.30 -40.96
N LEU A 52 3.02 -7.68 -39.89
CA LEU A 52 3.56 -8.44 -38.77
C LEU A 52 2.60 -9.58 -38.39
N PRO A 53 3.07 -10.64 -37.73
CA PRO A 53 2.19 -11.59 -37.06
C PRO A 53 1.32 -10.91 -35.98
N PRO A 54 0.14 -11.45 -35.66
CA PRO A 54 -0.71 -10.94 -34.59
C PRO A 54 0.05 -10.90 -33.25
N GLY A 55 -0.15 -9.82 -32.50
CA GLY A 55 0.49 -9.66 -31.19
C GLY A 55 1.96 -9.23 -31.21
N VAL A 56 2.57 -9.07 -32.38
CA VAL A 56 3.95 -8.56 -32.52
C VAL A 56 3.88 -7.04 -32.74
N ASN A 57 4.26 -6.27 -31.72
CA ASN A 57 4.35 -4.80 -31.79
C ASN A 57 5.39 -4.28 -30.78
N LYS A 58 5.62 -2.95 -30.75
CA LYS A 58 6.62 -2.33 -29.84
C LYS A 58 6.28 -2.58 -28.36
N MET A 59 4.99 -2.60 -27.99
CA MET A 59 4.56 -2.84 -26.61
C MET A 59 4.93 -4.27 -26.18
N THR A 60 4.57 -5.29 -26.98
CA THR A 60 4.88 -6.68 -26.62
C THR A 60 6.38 -6.95 -26.55
N GLY A 61 7.16 -6.34 -27.45
CA GLY A 61 8.64 -6.40 -27.39
C GLY A 61 9.19 -5.75 -26.13
N LEU A 62 8.67 -4.60 -25.74
CA LEU A 62 9.05 -3.95 -24.48
C LEU A 62 8.71 -4.81 -23.26
N CYS A 63 7.48 -5.34 -23.19
CA CYS A 63 7.06 -6.19 -22.07
C CYS A 63 8.00 -7.38 -21.91
N THR A 64 8.34 -8.09 -22.99
CA THR A 64 9.29 -9.22 -22.95
C THR A 64 10.67 -8.77 -22.45
N ALA A 65 11.17 -7.64 -22.94
CA ALA A 65 12.47 -7.11 -22.49
C ALA A 65 12.46 -6.72 -21.00
N LEU A 66 11.36 -6.13 -20.51
CA LEU A 66 11.21 -5.78 -19.09
C LEU A 66 11.15 -7.03 -18.21
N GLU A 67 10.44 -8.09 -18.65
CA GLU A 67 10.40 -9.37 -17.94
C GLU A 67 11.81 -9.98 -17.82
N GLU A 68 12.57 -10.04 -18.91
CA GLU A 68 13.95 -10.54 -18.90
C GLU A 68 14.88 -9.72 -18.00
N LEU A 69 14.70 -8.39 -17.98
CA LEU A 69 15.47 -7.46 -17.15
C LEU A 69 14.97 -7.37 -15.71
N LYS A 70 13.82 -8.01 -15.40
CA LYS A 70 13.12 -7.90 -14.11
C LYS A 70 12.80 -6.45 -13.73
N LEU A 71 12.37 -5.67 -14.71
CA LEU A 71 11.95 -4.28 -14.53
C LEU A 71 10.43 -4.16 -14.64
N SER A 72 9.86 -3.12 -14.04
CA SER A 72 8.44 -2.80 -14.12
C SER A 72 8.19 -1.74 -15.20
N PRO A 73 7.09 -1.81 -15.96
CA PRO A 73 6.68 -0.74 -16.86
C PRO A 73 6.40 0.59 -16.11
N HIS A 74 6.11 0.52 -14.80
CA HIS A 74 5.98 1.69 -13.93
C HIS A 74 7.30 2.44 -13.67
N ASN A 75 8.44 1.86 -14.06
CA ASN A 75 9.76 2.51 -13.96
C ASN A 75 10.30 2.89 -15.36
N VAL A 76 9.42 3.02 -16.35
CA VAL A 76 9.79 3.32 -17.74
C VAL A 76 9.17 4.62 -18.19
N ALA A 77 10.00 5.53 -18.67
CA ALA A 77 9.56 6.65 -19.51
C ALA A 77 9.76 6.27 -20.97
N ALA A 78 8.72 6.36 -21.77
CA ALA A 78 8.75 6.04 -23.18
C ALA A 78 8.59 7.28 -24.06
N VAL A 79 9.30 7.34 -25.19
CA VAL A 79 9.23 8.45 -26.12
C VAL A 79 8.95 7.96 -27.53
N GLY A 80 8.05 8.64 -28.23
CA GLY A 80 7.62 8.28 -29.57
C GLY A 80 7.18 9.45 -30.44
N ASP A 81 6.93 9.17 -31.74
CA ASP A 81 6.54 10.18 -32.71
C ASP A 81 5.49 9.74 -33.74
N ALA A 82 5.10 8.47 -33.78
CA ALA A 82 4.27 7.90 -34.84
C ALA A 82 3.15 6.99 -34.33
N GLU A 83 2.29 6.51 -35.23
CA GLU A 83 1.10 5.71 -34.94
C GLU A 83 1.42 4.41 -34.17
N ASN A 84 2.53 3.76 -34.53
CA ASN A 84 2.96 2.51 -33.93
C ASN A 84 3.55 2.66 -32.50
N ASP A 85 3.61 3.89 -31.99
CA ASP A 85 4.10 4.19 -30.63
C ASP A 85 2.96 4.25 -29.60
N HIS A 86 1.69 4.35 -30.00
CA HIS A 86 0.58 4.52 -29.06
C HIS A 86 0.55 3.45 -27.96
N ALA A 87 0.45 2.18 -28.34
CA ALA A 87 0.36 1.08 -27.37
C ALA A 87 1.61 0.97 -26.48
N PHE A 88 2.77 1.24 -27.05
CA PHE A 88 4.05 1.26 -26.35
C PHE A 88 4.12 2.40 -25.31
N LEU A 89 3.72 3.60 -25.67
CA LEU A 89 3.67 4.74 -24.74
C LEU A 89 2.63 4.54 -23.64
N GLU A 90 1.44 4.05 -23.97
CA GLU A 90 0.36 3.77 -23.01
C GLU A 90 0.73 2.67 -21.98
N SER A 91 1.68 1.80 -22.31
CA SER A 91 2.13 0.73 -21.41
C SER A 91 3.16 1.19 -20.38
N CYS A 92 3.70 2.39 -20.51
CA CYS A 92 4.74 2.95 -19.64
C CYS A 92 4.16 3.97 -18.66
N GLU A 93 4.85 4.20 -17.56
CA GLU A 93 4.40 5.15 -16.53
C GLU A 93 4.42 6.60 -17.02
N CYS A 94 5.44 6.99 -17.77
CA CYS A 94 5.55 8.31 -18.36
C CYS A 94 5.63 8.20 -19.87
N SER A 95 4.64 8.78 -20.56
CA SER A 95 4.55 8.82 -22.02
C SER A 95 4.99 10.18 -22.53
N VAL A 96 5.94 10.20 -23.48
CA VAL A 96 6.52 11.43 -24.03
C VAL A 96 6.38 11.44 -25.54
N ALA A 97 5.85 12.53 -26.08
CA ALA A 97 5.84 12.78 -27.53
C ALA A 97 6.88 13.83 -27.87
N VAL A 98 7.66 13.60 -28.94
CA VAL A 98 8.56 14.65 -29.43
C VAL A 98 7.79 15.72 -30.21
N GLU A 99 8.36 16.92 -30.35
CA GLU A 99 7.70 18.06 -30.98
C GLU A 99 7.11 17.74 -32.38
N ASN A 100 7.80 16.96 -33.18
CA ASN A 100 7.33 16.55 -34.52
C ASN A 100 6.47 15.29 -34.54
N ALA A 101 5.99 14.82 -33.39
CA ALA A 101 5.07 13.70 -33.31
C ALA A 101 3.70 14.03 -33.94
N ILE A 102 2.96 13.00 -34.34
CA ILE A 102 1.60 13.14 -34.84
C ILE A 102 0.68 13.74 -33.75
N ALA A 103 -0.33 14.51 -34.17
CA ALA A 103 -1.23 15.22 -33.26
C ALA A 103 -1.89 14.28 -32.24
N ALA A 104 -2.38 13.11 -32.70
CA ALA A 104 -3.04 12.13 -31.85
C ALA A 104 -2.13 11.58 -30.73
N LEU A 105 -0.81 11.49 -30.97
CA LEU A 105 0.14 11.05 -29.95
C LEU A 105 0.42 12.16 -28.94
N LYS A 106 0.59 13.42 -29.41
CA LYS A 106 0.79 14.59 -28.54
C LYS A 106 -0.39 14.82 -27.59
N GLU A 107 -1.62 14.60 -28.07
CA GLU A 107 -2.84 14.73 -27.26
C GLU A 107 -2.92 13.69 -26.12
N ARG A 108 -2.26 12.54 -26.26
CA ARG A 108 -2.28 11.45 -25.29
C ARG A 108 -1.02 11.34 -24.44
N ALA A 109 0.07 12.00 -24.84
CA ALA A 109 1.30 11.97 -24.07
C ALA A 109 1.20 12.81 -22.79
N ASP A 110 1.89 12.38 -21.72
CA ASP A 110 2.02 13.12 -20.47
C ASP A 110 2.84 14.38 -20.66
N PHE A 111 3.86 14.29 -21.50
CA PHE A 111 4.76 15.40 -21.80
C PHE A 111 5.05 15.48 -23.31
N VAL A 112 5.11 16.70 -23.83
CA VAL A 112 5.55 16.97 -25.20
C VAL A 112 6.82 17.80 -25.16
N THR A 113 7.91 17.28 -25.75
CA THR A 113 9.19 17.98 -25.78
C THR A 113 9.15 19.21 -26.68
N GLN A 114 9.99 20.20 -26.41
CA GLN A 114 10.18 21.36 -27.29
C GLN A 114 11.04 21.01 -28.50
N GLY A 115 11.92 20.03 -28.33
CA GLY A 115 12.80 19.55 -29.39
C GLY A 115 12.14 18.50 -30.28
N SER A 116 12.47 18.54 -31.58
CA SER A 116 12.03 17.53 -32.55
C SER A 116 13.00 16.36 -32.60
N ARG A 117 12.52 15.15 -32.89
CA ARG A 117 13.34 13.96 -33.13
C ARG A 117 14.35 13.73 -31.98
N GLY A 118 15.63 13.46 -32.33
CA GLY A 118 16.69 13.21 -31.35
C GLY A 118 16.91 14.35 -30.35
N THR A 119 16.65 15.62 -30.74
CA THR A 119 16.74 16.76 -29.80
C THR A 119 15.71 16.66 -28.68
N GLY A 120 14.47 16.21 -29.01
CA GLY A 120 13.46 15.94 -27.98
C GLY A 120 13.82 14.75 -27.08
N VAL A 121 14.48 13.74 -27.62
CA VAL A 121 14.99 12.62 -26.80
C VAL A 121 16.07 13.10 -25.82
N VAL A 122 16.98 13.97 -26.25
CA VAL A 122 18.02 14.57 -25.38
C VAL A 122 17.35 15.37 -24.26
N GLU A 123 16.33 16.19 -24.57
CA GLU A 123 15.58 16.94 -23.57
C GLU A 123 14.97 16.03 -22.49
N LEU A 124 14.39 14.87 -22.87
CA LEU A 124 13.89 13.89 -21.91
C LEU A 124 15.01 13.30 -21.05
N ILE A 125 16.14 12.95 -21.66
CA ILE A 125 17.30 12.40 -20.95
C ILE A 125 17.86 13.41 -19.94
N ASP A 126 17.95 14.67 -20.33
CA ASP A 126 18.44 15.74 -19.44
C ASP A 126 17.51 15.90 -18.22
N LYS A 127 16.18 15.85 -18.41
CA LYS A 127 15.20 15.87 -17.31
C LYS A 127 15.31 14.64 -16.40
N LEU A 128 15.52 13.45 -16.96
CA LEU A 128 15.77 12.23 -16.18
C LEU A 128 17.02 12.37 -15.30
N ILE A 129 18.10 12.92 -15.85
CA ILE A 129 19.35 13.13 -15.11
C ILE A 129 19.20 14.21 -14.04
N GLU A 130 18.47 15.28 -14.33
CA GLU A 130 18.32 16.43 -13.44
C GLU A 130 17.49 16.10 -12.20
N ASN A 131 16.34 15.43 -12.35
CA ASN A 131 15.39 15.25 -11.26
C ASN A 131 14.54 13.98 -11.33
N ASP A 132 14.92 13.00 -12.16
CA ASP A 132 14.16 11.75 -12.35
C ASP A 132 12.68 11.96 -12.71
N LEU A 133 12.38 13.00 -13.49
CA LEU A 133 11.04 13.41 -13.91
C LEU A 133 10.09 13.78 -12.75
N SER A 134 10.61 14.09 -11.57
CA SER A 134 9.77 14.41 -10.39
C SER A 134 8.88 15.64 -10.61
N ASP A 135 9.29 16.58 -11.47
CA ASP A 135 8.49 17.72 -11.89
C ASP A 135 7.27 17.33 -12.74
N LEU A 136 7.30 16.20 -13.41
CA LEU A 136 6.19 15.68 -14.21
C LEU A 136 5.23 14.78 -13.40
N ALA A 137 5.66 14.24 -12.26
CA ALA A 137 4.93 13.25 -11.47
C ALA A 137 3.48 13.67 -11.15
N ALA A 138 3.24 14.94 -10.82
CA ALA A 138 1.91 15.46 -10.52
C ALA A 138 1.00 15.60 -11.76
N GLY A 139 1.57 15.64 -12.97
CA GLY A 139 0.87 15.78 -14.24
C GLY A 139 0.63 14.49 -15.01
N LEU A 140 1.12 13.36 -14.53
CA LEU A 140 0.94 12.07 -15.19
C LEU A 140 -0.54 11.70 -15.29
N ARG A 141 -0.99 11.28 -16.47
CA ARG A 141 -2.39 11.06 -16.83
C ARG A 141 -3.03 9.78 -16.29
N GLY A 142 -2.34 8.98 -15.53
CA GLY A 142 -2.92 7.75 -14.98
C GLY A 142 -3.99 8.01 -13.92
N GLU A 143 -4.86 7.02 -13.69
CA GLU A 143 -5.86 7.09 -12.64
C GLU A 143 -5.19 7.18 -11.26
N PRO A 144 -5.66 8.08 -10.38
CA PRO A 144 -5.15 8.15 -9.02
C PRO A 144 -5.56 6.92 -8.22
N ILE A 145 -4.78 6.58 -7.19
CA ILE A 145 -5.12 5.53 -6.23
C ILE A 145 -6.32 6.02 -5.41
N LEU A 146 -7.50 5.48 -5.67
CA LEU A 146 -8.75 5.95 -5.06
C LEU A 146 -8.74 5.77 -3.54
N ILE A 147 -8.92 6.86 -2.78
CA ILE A 147 -9.16 6.80 -1.33
C ILE A 147 -10.65 6.60 -1.05
N GLY A 148 -11.50 7.38 -1.73
CA GLY A 148 -12.94 7.36 -1.53
C GLY A 148 -13.64 8.49 -2.28
N LYS A 149 -14.87 8.82 -1.84
CA LYS A 149 -15.71 9.84 -2.49
C LYS A 149 -16.15 10.91 -1.50
N ALA A 150 -16.04 12.17 -1.90
CA ALA A 150 -16.58 13.33 -1.19
C ALA A 150 -17.55 14.06 -2.11
N ASN A 151 -18.79 14.28 -1.68
CA ASN A 151 -19.84 14.97 -2.47
C ASN A 151 -20.00 14.40 -3.90
N GLY A 152 -19.84 13.09 -4.06
CA GLY A 152 -19.93 12.41 -5.37
C GLY A 152 -18.66 12.49 -6.23
N GLN A 153 -17.64 13.23 -5.82
CA GLN A 153 -16.35 13.30 -6.50
C GLN A 153 -15.36 12.29 -5.93
N CYS A 154 -14.61 11.62 -6.81
CA CYS A 154 -13.54 10.71 -6.43
C CYS A 154 -12.35 11.51 -5.89
N ILE A 155 -11.83 11.09 -4.73
CA ILE A 155 -10.62 11.63 -4.10
C ILE A 155 -9.59 10.49 -4.09
N GLY A 156 -8.41 10.75 -4.64
CA GLY A 156 -7.35 9.75 -4.74
C GLY A 156 -5.97 10.33 -4.47
N LEU A 157 -5.01 9.44 -4.30
CA LEU A 157 -3.58 9.75 -4.18
C LEU A 157 -2.94 9.74 -5.58
N ALA A 158 -2.06 10.67 -5.85
CA ALA A 158 -1.15 10.53 -6.98
C ALA A 158 -0.29 9.28 -6.79
N ARG A 159 0.05 8.63 -7.89
CA ARG A 159 0.81 7.35 -7.88
C ARG A 159 2.25 7.51 -7.41
N TYR A 160 2.82 8.70 -7.60
CA TYR A 160 4.18 9.06 -7.21
C TYR A 160 4.22 10.34 -6.39
N GLY A 161 5.34 10.53 -5.66
CA GLY A 161 5.58 11.72 -4.87
C GLY A 161 4.68 11.87 -3.64
N ARG A 162 3.98 10.81 -3.23
CA ARG A 162 3.10 10.82 -2.07
C ARG A 162 3.71 10.08 -0.89
N ASN A 163 3.92 10.82 0.17
CA ASN A 163 4.24 10.28 1.49
C ASN A 163 3.00 10.46 2.36
N VAL A 164 2.39 9.35 2.72
CA VAL A 164 1.07 9.30 3.34
C VAL A 164 1.19 8.89 4.80
N LEU A 165 0.48 9.57 5.68
CA LEU A 165 0.26 9.14 7.06
C LEU A 165 -1.21 8.78 7.25
N VAL A 166 -1.50 7.58 7.72
CA VAL A 166 -2.84 7.15 8.14
C VAL A 166 -2.90 7.08 9.65
N CYS A 167 -3.74 7.92 10.26
CA CYS A 167 -3.87 8.03 11.71
C CYS A 167 -5.29 7.78 12.19
N GLY A 168 -5.41 7.39 13.44
CA GLY A 168 -6.68 7.25 14.14
C GLY A 168 -6.58 6.26 15.28
N GLN A 169 -7.50 6.31 16.21
CA GLN A 169 -7.51 5.43 17.37
C GLN A 169 -7.59 3.96 17.01
N SER A 170 -7.18 3.08 17.91
CA SER A 170 -7.33 1.65 17.71
C SER A 170 -8.80 1.29 17.46
N GLY A 171 -9.06 0.53 16.40
CA GLY A 171 -10.44 0.15 16.01
C GLY A 171 -11.21 1.18 15.21
N SER A 172 -10.62 2.29 14.82
CA SER A 172 -11.26 3.33 14.00
C SER A 172 -11.44 2.97 12.52
N GLY A 173 -10.84 1.87 12.05
CA GLY A 173 -10.92 1.45 10.65
C GLY A 173 -9.65 1.72 9.83
N LYS A 174 -8.53 2.15 10.45
CA LYS A 174 -7.24 2.35 9.76
C LYS A 174 -6.85 1.17 8.88
N SER A 175 -6.73 -0.02 9.49
CA SER A 175 -6.28 -1.23 8.77
C SER A 175 -7.21 -1.58 7.61
N THR A 176 -8.54 -1.40 7.76
CA THR A 176 -9.51 -1.61 6.67
C THR A 176 -9.29 -0.63 5.51
N LEU A 177 -9.09 0.66 5.82
CA LEU A 177 -8.80 1.68 4.80
C LEU A 177 -7.48 1.38 4.10
N VAL A 178 -6.43 1.07 4.88
CA VAL A 178 -5.11 0.74 4.34
C VAL A 178 -5.16 -0.52 3.49
N THR A 179 -5.78 -1.62 3.94
CA THR A 179 -5.96 -2.83 3.12
C THR A 179 -6.61 -2.50 1.78
N GLY A 180 -7.66 -1.69 1.77
CA GLY A 180 -8.28 -1.26 0.51
C GLY A 180 -7.37 -0.40 -0.37
N LEU A 181 -6.50 0.45 0.20
CA LEU A 181 -5.47 1.17 -0.56
C LEU A 181 -4.43 0.21 -1.15
N LEU A 182 -3.93 -0.74 -0.34
CA LEU A 182 -2.95 -1.74 -0.79
C LEU A 182 -3.51 -2.61 -1.92
N GLU A 183 -4.76 -3.07 -1.80
CA GLU A 183 -5.43 -3.82 -2.87
C GLU A 183 -5.45 -3.04 -4.19
N ARG A 184 -5.78 -1.76 -4.15
CA ARG A 184 -5.80 -0.90 -5.35
C ARG A 184 -4.41 -0.63 -5.92
N ILE A 185 -3.41 -0.41 -5.07
CA ILE A 185 -2.01 -0.28 -5.47
C ILE A 185 -1.53 -1.55 -6.19
N MET A 186 -1.82 -2.73 -5.62
CA MET A 186 -1.46 -4.02 -6.23
C MET A 186 -2.22 -4.32 -7.52
N ASP A 187 -3.52 -3.95 -7.60
CA ASP A 187 -4.31 -4.09 -8.84
C ASP A 187 -3.73 -3.27 -9.99
N MET A 188 -3.22 -2.09 -9.68
CA MET A 188 -2.50 -1.24 -10.62
C MET A 188 -1.09 -1.77 -10.93
N LYS A 189 -0.69 -2.93 -10.39
CA LYS A 189 0.61 -3.58 -10.61
C LYS A 189 1.82 -2.86 -10.03
N TYR A 190 1.61 -1.97 -9.06
CA TYR A 190 2.72 -1.44 -8.26
C TYR A 190 3.18 -2.46 -7.23
N GLN A 191 4.49 -2.65 -7.15
CA GLN A 191 5.08 -3.51 -6.12
C GLN A 191 5.07 -2.79 -4.77
N ILE A 192 4.64 -3.49 -3.71
CA ILE A 192 4.69 -3.02 -2.33
C ILE A 192 5.70 -3.82 -1.50
N CYS A 193 6.27 -3.15 -0.50
CA CYS A 193 6.95 -3.77 0.62
C CYS A 193 6.31 -3.25 1.90
N LEU A 194 5.69 -4.14 2.70
CA LEU A 194 5.02 -3.78 3.93
C LEU A 194 5.85 -4.26 5.11
N ILE A 195 6.22 -3.35 6.01
CA ILE A 195 6.85 -3.66 7.29
C ILE A 195 5.75 -3.81 8.32
N ASP A 196 5.65 -5.00 8.92
CA ASP A 196 4.58 -5.41 9.83
C ASP A 196 5.16 -5.81 11.20
N PRO A 197 5.21 -4.87 12.16
CA PRO A 197 5.72 -5.16 13.49
C PRO A 197 4.83 -6.08 14.34
N GLU A 198 3.54 -6.19 14.01
CA GLU A 198 2.56 -6.92 14.81
C GLU A 198 2.03 -8.20 14.14
N GLY A 199 2.36 -8.46 12.85
CA GLY A 199 1.90 -9.62 12.09
C GLY A 199 0.45 -9.52 11.62
N ASP A 200 -0.09 -8.31 11.52
CA ASP A 200 -1.51 -8.06 11.19
C ASP A 200 -1.86 -8.33 9.71
N TYR A 201 -0.87 -8.43 8.82
CA TYR A 201 -1.07 -8.52 7.35
C TYR A 201 -0.72 -9.88 6.75
N GLU A 202 -0.49 -10.93 7.54
CA GLU A 202 -0.12 -12.27 7.04
C GLU A 202 -1.14 -12.87 6.05
N ASN A 203 -2.40 -12.43 6.12
CA ASN A 203 -3.48 -12.89 5.25
C ASN A 203 -3.71 -12.00 4.01
N LEU A 204 -2.85 -11.02 3.76
CA LEU A 204 -2.97 -10.20 2.55
C LEU A 204 -2.59 -11.03 1.32
N ALA A 205 -3.57 -11.28 0.46
CA ALA A 205 -3.40 -12.16 -0.69
C ALA A 205 -2.35 -11.63 -1.68
N GLY A 206 -1.56 -12.55 -2.25
CA GLY A 206 -0.55 -12.21 -3.26
C GLY A 206 0.76 -11.65 -2.69
N CYS A 207 0.98 -11.75 -1.38
CA CYS A 207 2.19 -11.27 -0.73
C CYS A 207 3.04 -12.44 -0.22
N ARG A 208 4.36 -12.29 -0.37
CA ARG A 208 5.34 -13.21 0.21
C ARG A 208 5.78 -12.71 1.59
N ILE A 209 5.66 -13.56 2.59
CA ILE A 209 6.03 -13.22 3.97
C ILE A 209 7.51 -13.49 4.18
N VAL A 210 8.21 -12.51 4.76
CA VAL A 210 9.63 -12.55 5.13
C VAL A 210 9.75 -12.40 6.64
N GLY A 211 10.28 -13.42 7.30
CA GLY A 211 10.21 -13.55 8.76
C GLY A 211 8.90 -14.17 9.23
N ASP A 212 8.85 -14.59 10.47
CA ASP A 212 7.67 -15.17 11.11
C ASP A 212 7.72 -14.90 12.63
N GLU A 213 6.82 -15.50 13.37
CA GLU A 213 6.74 -15.37 14.82
C GLU A 213 7.98 -15.88 15.59
N LYS A 214 8.80 -16.72 14.97
CA LYS A 214 9.97 -17.37 15.59
C LYS A 214 11.29 -16.93 14.98
N ASN A 215 11.25 -16.50 13.73
CA ASN A 215 12.43 -16.16 12.94
C ASN A 215 12.38 -14.70 12.48
N ALA A 216 13.35 -13.92 12.90
CA ALA A 216 13.51 -12.56 12.41
C ALA A 216 13.72 -12.54 10.87
N PRO A 217 13.23 -11.51 10.16
CA PRO A 217 13.41 -11.40 8.72
C PRO A 217 14.88 -11.29 8.35
N SER A 218 15.28 -11.93 7.25
CA SER A 218 16.62 -11.79 6.71
C SER A 218 16.65 -10.94 5.44
N ILE A 219 17.70 -10.14 5.29
CA ILE A 219 17.94 -9.32 4.10
C ILE A 219 17.92 -10.17 2.82
N LYS A 220 18.51 -11.38 2.88
CA LYS A 220 18.53 -12.29 1.74
C LYS A 220 17.11 -12.70 1.30
N GLN A 221 16.23 -13.01 2.25
CA GLN A 221 14.83 -13.36 1.95
C GLN A 221 14.07 -12.17 1.40
N LEU A 222 14.30 -10.96 1.95
CA LEU A 222 13.71 -9.73 1.44
C LEU A 222 14.11 -9.46 -0.02
N LYS A 223 15.41 -9.53 -0.33
CA LYS A 223 15.90 -9.38 -1.72
C LYS A 223 15.26 -10.38 -2.66
N GLN A 224 15.17 -11.65 -2.26
CA GLN A 224 14.51 -12.69 -3.06
C GLN A 224 13.01 -12.43 -3.27
N ALA A 225 12.32 -11.91 -2.26
CA ALA A 225 10.90 -11.61 -2.34
C ALA A 225 10.60 -10.41 -3.26
N LEU A 226 11.52 -9.42 -3.32
CA LEU A 226 11.36 -8.21 -4.14
C LEU A 226 12.04 -8.30 -5.51
N GLU A 227 12.72 -9.42 -5.82
CA GLU A 227 13.44 -9.58 -7.10
C GLU A 227 12.48 -9.61 -8.30
N ASP A 228 11.34 -10.30 -8.16
CA ASP A 228 10.30 -10.34 -9.18
C ASP A 228 9.40 -9.10 -9.05
N PRO A 229 9.21 -8.30 -10.13
CA PRO A 229 8.37 -7.11 -10.10
C PRO A 229 6.89 -7.39 -9.81
N THR A 230 6.42 -8.61 -9.97
CA THR A 230 5.02 -9.01 -9.77
C THR A 230 4.74 -9.51 -8.35
N GLU A 231 5.78 -9.87 -7.58
CA GLU A 231 5.64 -10.31 -6.20
C GLU A 231 5.60 -9.13 -5.23
N GLN A 232 4.82 -9.27 -4.16
CA GLN A 232 4.69 -8.33 -3.06
C GLN A 232 5.40 -8.90 -1.84
N ALA A 233 5.93 -8.06 -0.95
CA ALA A 233 6.60 -8.52 0.26
C ALA A 233 5.96 -7.95 1.53
N ILE A 234 5.76 -8.83 2.53
CA ILE A 234 5.45 -8.45 3.91
C ILE A 234 6.62 -8.89 4.77
N VAL A 235 7.19 -7.94 5.50
CA VAL A 235 8.29 -8.18 6.43
C VAL A 235 7.71 -8.22 7.84
N ASN A 236 7.59 -9.44 8.37
CA ASN A 236 7.09 -9.69 9.72
C ASN A 236 8.20 -9.48 10.76
N LEU A 237 7.98 -8.54 11.72
CA LEU A 237 8.94 -8.23 12.78
C LEU A 237 8.53 -8.81 14.14
N VAL A 238 7.57 -9.70 14.22
CA VAL A 238 7.06 -10.25 15.49
C VAL A 238 8.16 -10.90 16.30
N ALA A 239 9.08 -11.66 15.67
CA ALA A 239 10.23 -12.28 16.34
C ALA A 239 11.32 -11.28 16.76
N VAL A 240 11.27 -10.02 16.31
CA VAL A 240 12.27 -8.99 16.66
C VAL A 240 11.82 -8.28 17.94
N PRO A 241 12.66 -8.27 19.00
CA PRO A 241 12.37 -7.53 20.23
C PRO A 241 12.06 -6.05 19.92
N THR A 242 11.12 -5.47 20.64
CA THR A 242 10.67 -4.08 20.39
C THR A 242 11.82 -3.08 20.42
N SER A 243 12.79 -3.26 21.34
CA SER A 243 13.99 -2.40 21.43
C SER A 243 14.94 -2.50 20.25
N GLU A 244 14.89 -3.60 19.46
CA GLU A 244 15.78 -3.85 18.32
C GLU A 244 15.11 -3.56 16.98
N ARG A 245 13.79 -3.31 16.98
CA ARG A 245 13.02 -3.03 15.75
C ARG A 245 13.51 -1.81 14.98
N PRO A 246 13.89 -0.67 15.61
CA PRO A 246 14.41 0.48 14.88
C PRO A 246 15.71 0.17 14.11
N ASP A 247 16.63 -0.58 14.69
CA ASP A 247 17.90 -0.96 14.04
C ASP A 247 17.67 -1.99 12.93
N CYS A 248 16.78 -2.96 13.18
CA CYS A 248 16.36 -3.92 12.15
C CYS A 248 15.72 -3.19 10.96
N PHE A 249 14.81 -2.25 11.23
CA PHE A 249 14.16 -1.43 10.20
C PHE A 249 15.18 -0.61 9.41
N ALA A 250 16.13 0.06 10.07
CA ALA A 250 17.17 0.84 9.40
C ALA A 250 17.99 -0.02 8.42
N SER A 251 18.32 -1.25 8.83
CA SER A 251 19.04 -2.21 7.97
C SER A 251 18.20 -2.66 6.77
N LEU A 252 16.90 -2.93 6.96
CA LEU A 252 15.97 -3.32 5.89
C LEU A 252 15.76 -2.19 4.89
N VAL A 253 15.57 -0.95 5.38
CA VAL A 253 15.35 0.22 4.52
C VAL A 253 16.57 0.53 3.68
N ALA A 254 17.79 0.41 4.24
CA ALA A 254 19.03 0.59 3.46
C ALA A 254 19.07 -0.35 2.25
N GLU A 255 18.70 -1.61 2.43
CA GLU A 255 18.64 -2.59 1.34
C GLU A 255 17.50 -2.32 0.34
N ILE A 256 16.34 -1.87 0.83
CA ILE A 256 15.24 -1.45 -0.03
C ILE A 256 15.65 -0.24 -0.88
N GLN A 257 16.39 0.71 -0.32
CA GLN A 257 16.87 1.86 -1.08
C GLN A 257 17.90 1.47 -2.14
N GLU A 258 18.83 0.56 -1.83
CA GLU A 258 19.76 0.01 -2.84
C GLU A 258 18.99 -0.64 -4.00
N LEU A 259 17.95 -1.41 -3.69
CA LEU A 259 17.08 -2.02 -4.70
C LEU A 259 16.33 -0.95 -5.51
N ARG A 260 15.79 0.09 -4.87
CA ARG A 260 15.12 1.21 -5.54
C ARG A 260 16.04 1.96 -6.50
N ILE A 261 17.27 2.26 -6.10
CA ILE A 261 18.27 2.90 -6.97
C ILE A 261 18.51 2.06 -8.22
N ARG A 262 18.55 0.74 -8.09
CA ARG A 262 18.83 -0.17 -9.19
C ARG A 262 17.65 -0.48 -10.08
N THR A 263 16.44 -0.58 -9.52
CA THR A 263 15.26 -1.12 -10.21
C THR A 263 14.02 -0.22 -10.15
N GLY A 264 14.06 0.90 -9.41
CA GLY A 264 12.90 1.74 -9.11
C GLY A 264 11.86 1.09 -8.18
N ARG A 265 12.15 -0.09 -7.58
CA ARG A 265 11.19 -0.90 -6.81
C ARG A 265 11.72 -1.28 -5.42
N PRO A 266 10.86 -1.56 -4.43
CA PRO A 266 9.38 -1.52 -4.47
C PRO A 266 8.86 -0.10 -4.64
N HIS A 267 7.75 0.06 -5.35
CA HIS A 267 7.17 1.37 -5.64
C HIS A 267 6.62 2.04 -4.37
N TRP A 268 6.02 1.24 -3.49
CA TRP A 268 5.47 1.71 -2.22
C TRP A 268 6.10 0.98 -1.03
N LEU A 269 6.56 1.74 -0.05
CA LEU A 269 6.98 1.23 1.25
C LEU A 269 5.88 1.53 2.27
N VAL A 270 5.32 0.50 2.87
CA VAL A 270 4.25 0.61 3.86
C VAL A 270 4.79 0.22 5.22
N ILE A 271 4.51 1.02 6.23
CA ILE A 271 5.03 0.81 7.58
C ILE A 271 3.85 0.85 8.54
N ASP A 272 3.46 -0.32 9.03
CA ASP A 272 2.42 -0.41 10.05
C ASP A 272 2.98 -0.12 11.43
N GLU A 273 2.12 0.39 12.30
CA GLU A 273 2.48 0.84 13.66
C GLU A 273 3.85 1.53 13.70
N ALA A 274 3.97 2.57 12.85
CA ALA A 274 5.23 3.25 12.55
C ALA A 274 6.05 3.67 13.79
N HIS A 275 5.39 3.93 14.92
CA HIS A 275 6.03 4.27 16.20
C HIS A 275 6.90 3.14 16.78
N HIS A 276 6.72 1.88 16.35
CA HIS A 276 7.57 0.74 16.77
C HIS A 276 8.92 0.70 16.07
N VAL A 277 9.02 1.28 14.88
CA VAL A 277 10.25 1.24 14.05
C VAL A 277 10.85 2.63 13.81
N LEU A 278 10.07 3.67 14.02
CA LEU A 278 10.44 5.08 13.90
C LEU A 278 10.00 5.85 15.17
N PRO A 279 10.47 5.48 16.38
CA PRO A 279 10.08 6.18 17.60
C PRO A 279 10.55 7.66 17.60
N THR A 280 10.05 8.46 18.52
CA THR A 280 10.33 9.90 18.60
C THR A 280 11.80 10.27 18.68
N ASP A 281 12.60 9.45 19.35
CA ASP A 281 14.03 9.58 19.52
C ASP A 281 14.85 8.91 18.41
N TRP A 282 14.16 8.32 17.42
CA TRP A 282 14.83 7.71 16.28
C TRP A 282 15.59 8.78 15.48
N ALA A 283 16.89 8.63 15.46
CA ALA A 283 17.79 9.41 14.62
C ALA A 283 18.42 8.46 13.59
N PRO A 284 18.18 8.67 12.30
CA PRO A 284 18.80 7.84 11.29
C PRO A 284 20.32 7.95 11.37
N SER A 285 21.00 6.82 11.17
CA SER A 285 22.47 6.77 11.12
C SER A 285 23.06 7.63 9.97
N SER A 286 22.24 7.97 8.99
CA SER A 286 22.53 8.98 7.97
C SER A 286 21.27 9.81 7.66
N PRO A 287 21.37 11.13 7.49
CA PRO A 287 20.24 11.98 7.05
C PRO A 287 19.63 11.54 5.73
N GLU A 288 20.42 10.90 4.88
CA GLU A 288 20.02 10.38 3.56
C GLU A 288 18.91 9.33 3.67
N LEU A 289 18.84 8.56 4.76
CA LEU A 289 17.79 7.56 4.97
C LEU A 289 16.37 8.16 5.01
N THR A 290 16.22 9.33 5.62
CA THR A 290 14.94 10.05 5.65
C THR A 290 14.66 10.81 4.35
N ASP A 291 15.68 11.35 3.70
CA ASP A 291 15.53 12.10 2.45
C ASP A 291 15.16 11.20 1.27
N GLN A 292 15.57 9.94 1.34
CA GLN A 292 15.27 8.93 0.32
C GLN A 292 13.90 8.24 0.51
N LEU A 293 13.16 8.53 1.60
CA LEU A 293 11.81 8.02 1.77
C LEU A 293 10.85 8.73 0.81
N SER A 294 10.51 8.06 -0.27
CA SER A 294 9.50 8.48 -1.24
C SER A 294 8.47 7.37 -1.42
N ASN A 295 7.23 7.73 -1.72
CA ASN A 295 6.10 6.80 -1.80
C ASN A 295 6.02 5.89 -0.57
N VAL A 296 5.94 6.52 0.59
CA VAL A 296 5.83 5.85 1.88
C VAL A 296 4.42 6.02 2.43
N LEU A 297 3.87 4.95 3.00
CA LEU A 297 2.62 4.96 3.73
C LEU A 297 2.89 4.56 5.18
N LEU A 298 2.83 5.51 6.10
CA LEU A 298 2.97 5.28 7.54
C LEU A 298 1.59 5.10 8.16
N ILE A 299 1.48 4.15 9.08
CA ILE A 299 0.24 3.91 9.84
C ILE A 299 0.58 4.01 11.32
N THR A 300 -0.19 4.79 12.08
CA THR A 300 0.00 4.92 13.53
C THR A 300 -1.28 5.29 14.24
N VAL A 301 -1.35 4.99 15.52
CA VAL A 301 -2.42 5.48 16.41
C VAL A 301 -2.15 6.92 16.82
N HIS A 302 -0.90 7.25 17.16
CA HIS A 302 -0.47 8.55 17.67
C HIS A 302 0.67 9.14 16.83
N PRO A 303 0.43 10.21 16.05
CA PRO A 303 1.49 10.88 15.31
C PRO A 303 2.62 11.38 16.22
N GLY A 304 2.29 11.82 17.45
CA GLY A 304 3.27 12.31 18.43
C GLY A 304 4.31 11.27 18.88
N HIS A 305 4.07 9.99 18.63
CA HIS A 305 5.00 8.91 18.97
C HIS A 305 5.93 8.51 17.81
N VAL A 306 5.78 9.16 16.65
CA VAL A 306 6.62 8.92 15.48
C VAL A 306 7.65 10.03 15.33
N SER A 307 8.85 9.68 14.89
CA SER A 307 9.97 10.59 14.67
C SER A 307 9.57 11.82 13.85
N PRO A 308 9.83 13.05 14.34
CA PRO A 308 9.55 14.28 13.60
C PRO A 308 10.25 14.35 12.24
N SER A 309 11.45 13.76 12.13
CA SER A 309 12.20 13.72 10.87
C SER A 309 11.47 12.91 9.80
N ALA A 310 10.87 11.77 10.15
CA ALA A 310 10.05 10.97 9.24
C ALA A 310 8.72 11.69 8.92
N LEU A 311 8.04 12.25 9.92
CA LEU A 311 6.78 12.96 9.75
C LEU A 311 6.91 14.23 8.91
N SER A 312 8.05 14.90 8.92
CA SER A 312 8.29 16.13 8.12
C SER A 312 8.18 15.87 6.61
N LYS A 313 8.46 14.65 6.17
CA LYS A 313 8.36 14.21 4.77
C LYS A 313 6.94 13.86 4.32
N ILE A 314 6.00 13.74 5.26
CA ILE A 314 4.59 13.44 4.94
C ILE A 314 3.95 14.64 4.26
N ASN A 315 3.36 14.44 3.09
CA ASN A 315 2.62 15.45 2.35
C ASN A 315 1.10 15.17 2.28
N THR A 316 0.67 13.99 2.74
CA THR A 316 -0.74 13.63 2.78
C THR A 316 -1.06 12.96 4.12
N VAL A 317 -2.03 13.51 4.86
CA VAL A 317 -2.49 12.96 6.14
C VAL A 317 -3.92 12.50 6.02
N ILE A 318 -4.19 11.23 6.33
CA ILE A 318 -5.52 10.63 6.33
C ILE A 318 -5.88 10.30 7.78
N VAL A 319 -6.96 10.87 8.27
CA VAL A 319 -7.43 10.65 9.64
C VAL A 319 -8.76 9.93 9.64
N VAL A 320 -8.91 8.92 10.51
CA VAL A 320 -10.14 8.15 10.71
C VAL A 320 -10.52 8.08 12.18
N GLY A 321 -11.82 8.00 12.47
CA GLY A 321 -12.35 7.80 13.83
C GLY A 321 -12.64 9.07 14.58
N ARG A 322 -12.38 9.06 15.89
CA ARG A 322 -12.78 10.15 16.79
C ARG A 322 -11.74 11.26 16.85
N GLU A 323 -12.19 12.47 17.22
CA GLU A 323 -11.35 13.65 17.45
C GLU A 323 -10.36 13.94 16.30
N PRO A 324 -10.81 13.93 15.04
CA PRO A 324 -9.90 14.03 13.90
C PRO A 324 -9.10 15.33 13.88
N LYS A 325 -9.66 16.42 14.37
CA LYS A 325 -8.97 17.71 14.49
C LYS A 325 -7.81 17.65 15.49
N ALA A 326 -7.98 16.97 16.64
CA ALA A 326 -6.92 16.83 17.63
C ALA A 326 -5.73 16.02 17.06
N ILE A 327 -5.99 14.98 16.28
CA ILE A 327 -4.95 14.20 15.60
C ILE A 327 -4.18 15.05 14.58
N LEU A 328 -4.88 15.90 13.80
CA LEU A 328 -4.24 16.83 12.87
C LEU A 328 -3.41 17.89 13.59
N ASP A 329 -3.88 18.38 14.75
CA ASP A 329 -3.16 19.34 15.59
C ASP A 329 -1.88 18.71 16.16
N GLU A 330 -1.96 17.48 16.68
CA GLU A 330 -0.82 16.72 17.19
C GLU A 330 0.25 16.52 16.09
N PHE A 331 -0.17 16.10 14.88
CA PHE A 331 0.74 15.98 13.75
C PHE A 331 1.41 17.32 13.40
N ALA A 332 0.62 18.39 13.24
CA ALA A 332 1.11 19.71 12.86
C ALA A 332 2.09 20.28 13.90
N MET A 333 1.79 20.10 15.19
CA MET A 333 2.65 20.51 16.30
C MET A 333 3.99 19.76 16.29
N ASN A 334 3.97 18.45 16.00
CA ASN A 334 5.16 17.61 16.01
C ASN A 334 6.16 18.00 14.92
N ILE A 335 5.69 18.51 13.78
CA ILE A 335 6.55 18.98 12.67
C ILE A 335 6.64 20.51 12.55
N HIS A 336 6.14 21.24 13.56
CA HIS A 336 6.21 22.71 13.67
C HIS A 336 5.56 23.45 12.48
N VAL A 337 4.39 22.99 12.02
CA VAL A 337 3.61 23.69 10.97
C VAL A 337 2.27 24.17 11.51
N ALA A 338 1.62 25.07 10.78
CA ALA A 338 0.27 25.51 11.12
C ALA A 338 -0.72 24.34 10.96
N SER A 339 -1.56 24.16 11.96
CA SER A 339 -2.62 23.17 11.89
C SER A 339 -3.71 23.65 10.91
N PRO A 340 -4.23 22.73 10.05
CA PRO A 340 -5.26 23.11 9.10
C PRO A 340 -6.62 23.31 9.77
N GLU A 341 -7.49 24.09 9.13
CA GLU A 341 -8.90 24.10 9.50
C GLU A 341 -9.56 22.76 9.13
N ALA A 342 -10.15 22.10 10.11
CA ALA A 342 -10.80 20.81 9.92
C ALA A 342 -12.02 20.65 10.83
N PRO A 343 -13.02 19.82 10.46
CA PRO A 343 -14.14 19.49 11.31
C PRO A 343 -13.69 18.87 12.64
N THR A 344 -14.34 19.30 13.73
CA THR A 344 -14.10 18.76 15.09
C THR A 344 -14.99 17.56 15.41
N SER A 345 -16.02 17.31 14.59
CA SER A 345 -16.94 16.18 14.78
C SER A 345 -16.26 14.85 14.48
N ASP A 346 -16.61 13.86 15.28
CA ASP A 346 -16.18 12.47 15.03
C ASP A 346 -16.56 12.00 13.63
N LEU A 347 -15.75 11.10 13.11
CA LEU A 347 -15.98 10.44 11.81
C LEU A 347 -16.70 9.11 12.04
N ASP A 348 -17.72 8.87 11.24
CA ASP A 348 -18.42 7.60 11.23
C ASP A 348 -17.55 6.48 10.65
N ARG A 349 -17.96 5.23 10.91
CA ARG A 349 -17.24 4.08 10.37
C ARG A 349 -17.21 4.14 8.83
N GLY A 350 -16.03 4.07 8.25
CA GLY A 350 -15.81 4.18 6.82
C GLY A 350 -15.69 5.61 6.31
N GLU A 351 -15.66 6.60 7.19
CA GLU A 351 -15.32 7.97 6.81
C GLU A 351 -13.87 8.32 7.15
N ALA A 352 -13.31 9.26 6.40
CA ALA A 352 -11.97 9.80 6.60
C ALA A 352 -11.92 11.30 6.28
N LEU A 353 -10.98 12.00 6.92
CA LEU A 353 -10.51 13.32 6.48
C LEU A 353 -9.17 13.14 5.75
N VAL A 354 -8.95 13.90 4.69
CA VAL A 354 -7.69 13.85 3.93
C VAL A 354 -7.12 15.26 3.79
N TRP A 355 -5.94 15.48 4.37
CA TRP A 355 -5.19 16.72 4.25
C TRP A 355 -4.03 16.54 3.28
N PHE A 356 -4.13 17.19 2.12
CA PHE A 356 -3.02 17.33 1.17
C PHE A 356 -2.26 18.61 1.50
N ARG A 357 -1.08 18.50 2.08
CA ARG A 357 -0.31 19.63 2.60
C ARG A 357 0.30 20.53 1.52
N ASP A 358 0.47 19.98 0.34
CA ASP A 358 1.00 20.65 -0.87
C ASP A 358 -0.10 21.31 -1.71
N GLU A 359 -1.35 21.20 -1.28
CA GLU A 359 -2.49 21.74 -2.00
C GLU A 359 -3.27 22.73 -1.10
N ASP A 360 -3.54 23.90 -1.61
CA ASP A 360 -4.37 24.91 -0.93
C ASP A 360 -5.85 24.63 -1.16
N ARG A 361 -6.35 23.56 -0.51
CA ARG A 361 -7.76 23.16 -0.59
C ARG A 361 -8.33 22.78 0.76
N VAL A 362 -9.65 22.94 0.87
CA VAL A 362 -10.41 22.47 2.04
C VAL A 362 -10.21 20.98 2.23
N ILE A 363 -10.00 20.55 3.48
CA ILE A 363 -9.89 19.14 3.84
C ILE A 363 -11.21 18.43 3.57
N PRO A 364 -11.28 17.50 2.59
CA PRO A 364 -12.51 16.78 2.32
C PRO A 364 -12.80 15.75 3.40
N ARG A 365 -14.05 15.72 3.88
CA ARG A 365 -14.61 14.55 4.56
C ARG A 365 -15.14 13.62 3.48
N LEU A 366 -14.64 12.41 3.42
CA LEU A 366 -14.97 11.45 2.39
C LEU A 366 -15.47 10.14 2.99
N LYS A 367 -16.26 9.42 2.21
CA LYS A 367 -16.56 8.02 2.46
C LYS A 367 -15.48 7.18 1.78
N ALA A 368 -14.72 6.44 2.58
CA ALA A 368 -13.65 5.59 2.08
C ALA A 368 -14.19 4.49 1.15
N GLU A 369 -13.46 4.19 0.10
CA GLU A 369 -13.76 3.06 -0.76
C GLU A 369 -13.49 1.76 0.00
N PRO A 370 -14.45 0.82 0.04
CA PRO A 370 -14.30 -0.40 0.82
C PRO A 370 -13.16 -1.29 0.29
N CYS A 371 -12.53 -2.05 1.19
CA CYS A 371 -11.65 -3.15 0.81
C CYS A 371 -12.50 -4.36 0.38
N ARG A 372 -11.90 -5.23 -0.45
CA ARG A 372 -12.53 -6.47 -0.90
C ARG A 372 -12.37 -7.60 0.11
N ASN A 373 -11.21 -7.64 0.76
CA ASN A 373 -10.91 -8.63 1.78
C ASN A 373 -11.17 -8.02 3.16
N GLU A 374 -12.01 -8.68 3.97
CA GLU A 374 -12.16 -8.28 5.36
C GLU A 374 -10.85 -8.51 6.10
N HIS A 375 -10.33 -7.46 6.71
CA HIS A 375 -9.17 -7.55 7.58
C HIS A 375 -9.58 -8.27 8.87
N HIS A 376 -9.23 -9.53 8.99
CA HIS A 376 -9.37 -10.25 10.24
C HIS A 376 -8.26 -9.79 11.18
N ARG A 377 -8.63 -9.01 12.22
CA ARG A 377 -7.69 -8.61 13.28
C ARG A 377 -7.01 -9.84 13.85
N HIS A 378 -5.72 -9.77 14.01
CA HIS A 378 -4.95 -10.86 14.60
C HIS A 378 -5.45 -11.11 16.03
N ARG A 379 -5.98 -12.32 16.27
CA ARG A 379 -6.42 -12.78 17.58
C ARG A 379 -5.29 -12.68 18.62
N ARG A 380 -4.07 -12.75 18.16
CA ARG A 380 -2.84 -12.75 18.94
C ARG A 380 -2.53 -11.42 19.60
N LYS A 381 -2.83 -10.28 18.96
CA LYS A 381 -2.67 -8.94 19.56
C LYS A 381 -3.40 -8.81 20.89
N TYR A 382 -4.56 -9.42 21.01
CA TYR A 382 -5.34 -9.44 22.24
C TYR A 382 -4.92 -10.55 23.21
N ALA A 383 -4.33 -11.63 22.68
CA ALA A 383 -3.86 -12.73 23.51
C ALA A 383 -2.54 -12.41 24.22
N GLU A 384 -1.57 -11.84 23.54
CA GLU A 384 -0.18 -11.67 24.00
C GLU A 384 0.34 -10.22 23.96
N GLY A 385 -0.25 -9.34 23.13
CA GLY A 385 0.14 -7.94 23.01
C GLY A 385 -0.18 -7.11 24.27
N GLU A 386 0.40 -5.92 24.39
CA GLU A 386 0.12 -5.02 25.50
C GLU A 386 -1.04 -4.07 25.12
N LEU A 387 -2.17 -4.20 25.84
CA LEU A 387 -3.28 -3.25 25.78
C LEU A 387 -2.91 -2.01 26.61
N GLU A 388 -3.27 -0.84 26.09
CA GLU A 388 -3.13 0.42 26.80
C GLU A 388 -3.81 0.35 28.19
N PRO A 389 -3.35 1.13 29.19
CA PRO A 389 -3.92 1.10 30.54
C PRO A 389 -5.44 1.26 30.56
N GLU A 390 -5.99 2.13 29.71
CA GLU A 390 -7.43 2.43 29.63
C GLU A 390 -8.24 1.27 29.01
N ARG A 391 -7.58 0.38 28.30
CA ARG A 391 -8.19 -0.79 27.65
C ARG A 391 -7.90 -2.09 28.38
N SER A 392 -7.00 -2.08 29.34
CA SER A 392 -6.66 -3.22 30.17
C SER A 392 -7.79 -3.56 31.14
N PHE A 393 -7.90 -4.85 31.51
CA PHE A 393 -8.80 -5.23 32.59
C PHE A 393 -8.11 -5.04 33.95
N TYR A 394 -8.85 -4.57 34.94
CA TYR A 394 -8.33 -4.41 36.30
C TYR A 394 -9.14 -5.24 37.29
N PHE A 395 -8.52 -6.20 37.91
CA PHE A 395 -9.08 -6.89 39.06
C PHE A 395 -8.96 -5.98 40.30
N THR A 396 -10.08 -5.41 40.71
CA THR A 396 -10.13 -4.46 41.84
C THR A 396 -10.77 -5.08 43.08
N GLY A 397 -11.71 -5.97 42.89
CA GLY A 397 -12.51 -6.56 43.97
C GLY A 397 -13.46 -5.58 44.69
N PRO A 398 -14.19 -6.03 45.70
CA PRO A 398 -15.01 -5.16 46.52
C PRO A 398 -14.11 -4.15 47.26
N GLU A 399 -14.61 -2.90 47.42
CA GLU A 399 -13.90 -1.81 48.10
C GLU A 399 -12.54 -1.43 47.47
N ALA A 400 -12.28 -1.79 46.20
CA ALA A 400 -11.01 -1.58 45.51
C ALA A 400 -9.79 -2.13 46.29
N ALA A 401 -9.96 -3.32 46.92
CA ALA A 401 -8.97 -3.96 47.78
C ALA A 401 -7.67 -4.34 47.04
N MET A 402 -7.70 -4.41 45.69
CA MET A 402 -6.52 -4.68 44.86
C MET A 402 -6.59 -3.87 43.55
N ASN A 403 -5.49 -3.85 42.81
CA ASN A 403 -5.41 -3.22 41.49
C ASN A 403 -4.44 -4.01 40.61
N LEU A 404 -4.91 -5.16 40.09
CA LEU A 404 -4.10 -6.04 39.24
C LEU A 404 -4.49 -5.83 37.78
N ARG A 405 -3.59 -5.26 36.99
CA ARG A 405 -3.78 -4.98 35.57
C ARG A 405 -3.54 -6.23 34.72
N ALA A 406 -4.54 -6.65 34.00
CA ALA A 406 -4.43 -7.62 32.91
C ALA A 406 -4.28 -6.87 31.59
N GLN A 407 -3.07 -6.78 31.10
CA GLN A 407 -2.73 -6.03 29.88
C GLN A 407 -3.06 -6.79 28.59
N ASN A 408 -3.41 -8.08 28.66
CA ASN A 408 -3.84 -8.93 27.56
C ASN A 408 -4.62 -10.13 28.09
N LEU A 409 -5.18 -10.94 27.18
CA LEU A 409 -5.98 -12.11 27.55
C LEU A 409 -5.19 -13.19 28.28
N ASN A 410 -3.91 -13.40 27.94
CA ASN A 410 -3.07 -14.36 28.65
C ASN A 410 -2.80 -13.90 30.08
N THR A 411 -2.46 -12.63 30.28
CA THR A 411 -2.32 -12.05 31.63
C THR A 411 -3.67 -12.07 32.38
N PHE A 412 -4.79 -11.83 31.69
CA PHE A 412 -6.12 -11.95 32.29
C PHE A 412 -6.36 -13.38 32.80
N ILE A 413 -6.08 -14.40 31.99
CA ILE A 413 -6.22 -15.82 32.40
C ILE A 413 -5.33 -16.14 33.60
N GLN A 414 -4.05 -15.71 33.57
CA GLN A 414 -3.12 -15.94 34.67
C GLN A 414 -3.56 -15.30 35.98
N LEU A 415 -3.97 -14.02 35.92
CA LEU A 415 -4.48 -13.30 37.09
C LEU A 415 -5.81 -13.90 37.58
N ALA A 416 -6.68 -14.28 36.63
CA ALA A 416 -7.95 -14.94 36.95
C ALA A 416 -7.76 -16.25 37.75
N GLU A 417 -6.70 -16.97 37.55
CA GLU A 417 -6.39 -18.17 38.36
C GLU A 417 -5.91 -17.84 39.79
N GLY A 418 -5.29 -16.67 39.96
CA GLY A 418 -4.70 -16.24 41.22
C GLY A 418 -5.59 -15.41 42.13
N VAL A 419 -6.61 -14.73 41.59
CA VAL A 419 -7.51 -13.86 42.39
C VAL A 419 -8.44 -14.74 43.25
N ASP A 420 -8.79 -14.22 44.45
CA ASP A 420 -9.71 -14.90 45.35
C ASP A 420 -11.13 -15.00 44.80
N GLN A 421 -11.96 -15.82 45.46
CA GLN A 421 -13.34 -16.07 45.01
C GLN A 421 -14.24 -14.82 45.13
N GLU A 422 -13.97 -13.98 46.09
CA GLU A 422 -14.76 -12.77 46.35
C GLU A 422 -14.53 -11.74 45.22
N THR A 423 -13.28 -11.48 44.86
CA THR A 423 -12.89 -10.61 43.74
C THR A 423 -13.46 -11.12 42.41
N TRP A 424 -13.33 -12.42 42.13
CA TRP A 424 -13.91 -13.00 40.90
C TRP A 424 -15.42 -12.82 40.83
N SER A 425 -16.14 -13.15 41.93
CA SER A 425 -17.58 -13.04 42.01
C SER A 425 -18.07 -11.60 41.94
N TYR A 426 -17.27 -10.65 42.46
CA TYR A 426 -17.56 -9.22 42.37
C TYR A 426 -17.67 -8.75 40.89
N HIS A 427 -16.67 -9.04 40.09
CA HIS A 427 -16.65 -8.69 38.66
C HIS A 427 -17.68 -9.50 37.86
N LEU A 428 -17.85 -10.78 38.16
CA LEU A 428 -18.82 -11.64 37.49
C LEU A 428 -20.25 -11.09 37.62
N LYS A 429 -20.66 -10.72 38.83
CA LYS A 429 -22.02 -10.17 39.10
C LYS A 429 -22.27 -8.82 38.46
N ARG A 430 -21.24 -8.06 38.13
CA ARG A 430 -21.33 -6.75 37.50
C ARG A 430 -21.31 -6.83 35.97
N GLY A 431 -21.04 -8.00 35.40
CA GLY A 431 -20.87 -8.16 33.96
C GLY A 431 -19.59 -7.49 33.44
N ASP A 432 -18.59 -7.30 34.30
CA ASP A 432 -17.39 -6.55 33.94
C ASP A 432 -16.54 -7.26 32.89
N TYR A 433 -16.56 -8.60 32.85
CA TYR A 433 -15.81 -9.40 31.88
C TYR A 433 -16.38 -9.26 30.46
N SER A 434 -17.69 -9.44 30.30
CA SER A 434 -18.34 -9.27 29.00
C SER A 434 -18.26 -7.83 28.51
N ASN A 435 -18.41 -6.84 29.41
CA ASN A 435 -18.29 -5.43 29.09
C ASN A 435 -16.87 -5.07 28.63
N TRP A 436 -15.82 -5.59 29.28
CA TRP A 436 -14.45 -5.40 28.88
C TRP A 436 -14.16 -6.00 27.48
N LEU A 437 -14.59 -7.23 27.23
CA LEU A 437 -14.42 -7.88 25.94
C LEU A 437 -15.16 -7.13 24.83
N ARG A 438 -16.36 -6.63 25.10
CA ARG A 438 -17.15 -5.86 24.12
C ARG A 438 -16.54 -4.48 23.88
N GLY A 439 -16.09 -3.80 24.92
CA GLY A 439 -15.56 -2.43 24.86
C GLY A 439 -14.10 -2.35 24.41
N ALA A 440 -13.21 -3.10 25.07
CA ALA A 440 -11.77 -3.02 24.86
C ALA A 440 -11.26 -3.91 23.73
N LEU A 441 -11.73 -5.16 23.65
CA LEU A 441 -11.31 -6.11 22.61
C LEU A 441 -12.20 -6.05 21.37
N LYS A 442 -13.40 -5.43 21.48
CA LYS A 442 -14.40 -5.33 20.41
C LYS A 442 -14.78 -6.68 19.81
N ASP A 443 -14.90 -7.67 20.65
CA ASP A 443 -15.37 -9.01 20.33
C ASP A 443 -16.77 -9.25 20.92
N PRO A 444 -17.84 -8.80 20.22
CA PRO A 444 -19.20 -8.92 20.72
C PRO A 444 -19.64 -10.38 20.84
N GLU A 445 -19.17 -11.27 19.96
CA GLU A 445 -19.55 -12.67 19.96
C GLU A 445 -19.03 -13.40 21.21
N LEU A 446 -17.75 -13.23 21.57
CA LEU A 446 -17.19 -13.77 22.79
C LEU A 446 -17.78 -13.09 24.03
N ALA A 447 -18.01 -11.77 23.96
CA ALA A 447 -18.67 -11.04 25.04
C ALA A 447 -20.08 -11.57 25.32
N ASP A 448 -20.88 -11.90 24.31
CA ASP A 448 -22.22 -12.47 24.48
C ASP A 448 -22.17 -13.89 25.09
N GLN A 449 -21.18 -14.71 24.69
CA GLN A 449 -20.97 -16.04 25.28
C GLN A 449 -20.58 -15.94 26.77
N ILE A 450 -19.72 -14.98 27.13
CA ILE A 450 -19.30 -14.75 28.51
C ILE A 450 -20.44 -14.13 29.33
N GLN A 451 -21.25 -13.24 28.75
CA GLN A 451 -22.42 -12.66 29.38
C GLN A 451 -23.42 -13.76 29.82
N ASN A 452 -23.58 -14.80 29.01
CA ASN A 452 -24.42 -15.95 29.38
C ASN A 452 -23.88 -16.70 30.62
N ILE A 453 -22.53 -16.71 30.82
CA ILE A 453 -21.93 -17.29 32.02
C ILE A 453 -22.08 -16.36 33.22
N GLU A 454 -21.95 -15.04 33.02
CA GLU A 454 -22.13 -14.03 34.08
C GLU A 454 -23.56 -14.01 34.63
N THR A 455 -24.55 -14.35 33.81
CA THR A 455 -25.98 -14.39 34.18
C THR A 455 -26.46 -15.77 34.66
N ASP A 456 -25.63 -16.80 34.62
CA ASP A 456 -25.94 -18.17 35.05
C ASP A 456 -25.88 -18.28 36.59
N GLU A 457 -27.02 -18.10 37.26
CA GLU A 457 -27.12 -18.17 38.72
C GLU A 457 -26.79 -19.56 39.31
N GLY A 458 -26.75 -20.60 38.47
CA GLY A 458 -26.47 -21.97 38.89
C GLY A 458 -24.96 -22.32 38.88
N ALA A 459 -24.12 -21.52 38.23
CA ALA A 459 -22.70 -21.81 38.09
C ALA A 459 -21.88 -21.41 39.34
N SER A 460 -21.10 -22.32 39.85
CA SER A 460 -20.15 -22.01 40.92
C SER A 460 -19.04 -21.05 40.40
N THR A 461 -18.39 -20.34 41.34
CA THR A 461 -17.26 -19.43 41.02
C THR A 461 -16.13 -20.15 40.29
N GLY A 462 -15.82 -21.38 40.64
CA GLY A 462 -14.79 -22.19 39.98
C GLY A 462 -15.20 -22.64 38.58
N GLU A 463 -16.47 -22.92 38.38
CA GLU A 463 -17.03 -23.35 37.09
C GLU A 463 -17.11 -22.19 36.10
N SER A 464 -17.60 -21.03 36.53
CA SER A 464 -17.62 -19.82 35.72
C SER A 464 -16.23 -19.40 35.25
N ARG A 465 -15.23 -19.47 36.13
CA ARG A 465 -13.83 -19.19 35.84
C ARG A 465 -13.27 -20.13 34.77
N LYS A 466 -13.53 -21.44 34.93
CA LYS A 466 -13.09 -22.48 34.00
C LYS A 466 -13.73 -22.27 32.60
N ARG A 467 -15.05 -22.05 32.54
CA ARG A 467 -15.78 -21.84 31.28
C ARG A 467 -15.33 -20.58 30.54
N ILE A 468 -15.11 -19.46 31.23
CA ILE A 468 -14.59 -18.24 30.65
C ILE A 468 -13.18 -18.46 30.09
N LYS A 469 -12.30 -19.10 30.86
CA LYS A 469 -10.96 -19.47 30.39
C LYS A 469 -11.00 -20.34 29.13
N GLU A 470 -11.82 -21.38 29.10
CA GLU A 470 -11.96 -22.29 27.96
C GLU A 470 -12.43 -21.55 26.70
N LEU A 471 -13.41 -20.63 26.80
CA LEU A 471 -13.89 -19.81 25.68
C LEU A 471 -12.80 -18.90 25.12
N ILE A 472 -12.03 -18.24 26.01
CA ILE A 472 -10.92 -17.38 25.58
C ILE A 472 -9.83 -18.22 24.90
N LEU A 473 -9.43 -19.33 25.49
CA LEU A 473 -8.40 -20.21 24.93
C LEU A 473 -8.85 -20.80 23.58
N GLN A 474 -10.08 -21.24 23.47
CA GLN A 474 -10.62 -21.78 22.22
C GLN A 474 -10.60 -20.77 21.08
N LYS A 475 -10.86 -19.49 21.37
CA LYS A 475 -10.95 -18.46 20.33
C LYS A 475 -9.61 -17.80 20.01
N TYR A 476 -8.72 -17.64 20.99
CA TYR A 476 -7.50 -16.83 20.87
C TYR A 476 -6.19 -17.62 20.94
N THR A 477 -6.19 -18.86 21.41
CA THR A 477 -4.97 -19.65 21.55
C THR A 477 -5.02 -21.04 20.92
N ALA A 478 -6.14 -21.44 20.32
CA ALA A 478 -6.21 -22.67 19.53
C ALA A 478 -5.34 -22.49 18.27
N PRO A 479 -4.46 -23.44 17.92
CA PRO A 479 -3.79 -23.41 16.63
C PRO A 479 -4.82 -23.43 15.53
N ALA A 480 -4.63 -22.55 14.53
CA ALA A 480 -5.48 -22.46 13.36
C ALA A 480 -5.39 -23.72 12.51
#